data_820027469ffcf956839fdc667b0269d0
#
_entry.id   820027469ffcf956839fdc667b0269d0
#
_cell.length_a   1.000
_cell.length_b   1.000
_cell.length_c   1.000
_cell.angle_alpha   90.00
_cell.angle_beta   90.00
_cell.angle_gamma   90.00
#
_symmetry.space_group_name_H-M   'P 1'
#
loop_
_entity.id
_entity.type
_entity.pdbx_description
1 polymer ?
#
loop_
_entity_poly.entity_id
_entity_poly.type
_entity_poly.pdbx_seq_one_letter_code
_entity_poly.pdbx_strand_id
1 'polypeptide(L)'
;MADSLTLAVQVRTDKGKQAAKRLRSDGRIPCIVYGNAKEPVKLSGDGHEVTSVVSSPAIVTLHLDSGDKKNAVVRDIQRDYLNDTVVHVDFLEVDMDTKVTATINVEPTGTPIGLLHDANLEQPLHSIVISCLPADLPERIVVDVTPLDLNDSITVGDLPLPDGVEAVSPDDHTVVLHVALQRTIEEEEEEVEGEGEGEGEGEGEGGDAETEGEGGEPKVITKGKKEEKEE
;
A
#
# COMPACT_ATOMS: atom_id res chain seq x y z
N MET A 1 -18.78 -17.02 -12.33
CA MET A 1 -18.10 -16.79 -13.64
C MET A 1 -17.17 -15.64 -13.41
N ALA A 2 -15.87 -15.84 -13.62
CA ALA A 2 -14.91 -14.77 -13.45
C ALA A 2 -15.19 -13.71 -14.53
N ASP A 3 -15.53 -12.48 -14.12
CA ASP A 3 -15.69 -11.36 -15.03
C ASP A 3 -14.32 -11.03 -15.63
N SER A 4 -14.13 -11.39 -16.90
CA SER A 4 -12.92 -11.05 -17.63
C SER A 4 -12.98 -9.58 -18.04
N LEU A 5 -12.25 -8.74 -17.33
CA LEU A 5 -12.09 -7.33 -17.68
C LEU A 5 -11.26 -7.22 -18.96
N THR A 6 -11.67 -6.35 -19.88
CA THR A 6 -10.92 -6.09 -21.11
C THR A 6 -10.30 -4.71 -21.08
N LEU A 7 -9.03 -4.61 -21.45
CA LEU A 7 -8.28 -3.35 -21.48
C LEU A 7 -7.62 -3.15 -22.84
N ALA A 8 -7.92 -2.03 -23.51
CA ALA A 8 -7.26 -1.64 -24.74
C ALA A 8 -5.90 -0.98 -24.43
N VAL A 9 -4.82 -1.55 -24.97
CA VAL A 9 -3.45 -1.07 -24.72
C VAL A 9 -2.66 -0.90 -26.01
N GLN A 10 -1.81 0.12 -26.03
CA GLN A 10 -0.93 0.42 -27.16
C GLN A 10 0.51 0.07 -26.82
N VAL A 11 1.20 -0.57 -27.77
CA VAL A 11 2.62 -0.87 -27.62
C VAL A 11 3.44 0.41 -27.79
N ARG A 12 4.33 0.69 -26.83
CA ARG A 12 5.22 1.86 -26.87
C ARG A 12 6.67 1.48 -27.09
N THR A 13 7.34 2.24 -27.94
CA THR A 13 8.79 2.14 -28.18
C THR A 13 9.58 3.10 -27.31
N ASP A 14 8.95 4.21 -26.93
CA ASP A 14 9.58 5.28 -26.15
C ASP A 14 9.97 4.84 -24.74
N LYS A 15 11.18 5.22 -24.32
CA LYS A 15 11.79 4.88 -23.02
C LYS A 15 12.17 6.12 -22.26
N GLY A 16 12.22 5.99 -20.93
CA GLY A 16 12.78 6.99 -20.03
C GLY A 16 11.77 7.92 -19.38
N LYS A 17 12.27 8.72 -18.41
CA LYS A 17 11.49 9.57 -17.51
C LYS A 17 10.63 10.60 -18.25
N GLN A 18 11.17 11.22 -19.31
CA GLN A 18 10.45 12.27 -20.04
C GLN A 18 9.28 11.70 -20.86
N ALA A 19 9.45 10.53 -21.49
CA ALA A 19 8.37 9.87 -22.23
C ALA A 19 7.23 9.47 -21.28
N ALA A 20 7.54 8.85 -20.14
CA ALA A 20 6.54 8.51 -19.13
C ALA A 20 5.81 9.75 -18.56
N LYS A 21 6.53 10.88 -18.37
CA LYS A 21 5.90 12.13 -17.90
C LYS A 21 4.92 12.69 -18.91
N ARG A 22 5.25 12.64 -20.22
CA ARG A 22 4.33 13.09 -21.29
C ARG A 22 3.08 12.24 -21.34
N LEU A 23 3.22 10.90 -21.32
CA LEU A 23 2.08 9.99 -21.32
C LEU A 23 1.11 10.30 -20.17
N ARG A 24 1.62 10.52 -18.96
CA ARG A 24 0.76 10.86 -17.81
C ARG A 24 0.10 12.23 -17.97
N SER A 25 0.77 13.22 -18.57
CA SER A 25 0.13 14.52 -18.85
C SER A 25 -0.96 14.43 -19.92
N ASP A 26 -0.88 13.42 -20.80
CA ASP A 26 -1.87 13.11 -21.82
C ASP A 26 -3.00 12.19 -21.29
N GLY A 27 -3.05 11.95 -19.96
CA GLY A 27 -4.06 11.11 -19.33
C GLY A 27 -3.84 9.59 -19.54
N ARG A 28 -2.66 9.18 -20.00
CA ARG A 28 -2.33 7.76 -20.24
C ARG A 28 -1.36 7.23 -19.20
N ILE A 29 -1.56 5.98 -18.78
CA ILE A 29 -0.71 5.31 -17.80
C ILE A 29 0.26 4.37 -18.51
N PRO A 30 1.58 4.49 -18.25
CA PRO A 30 2.56 3.53 -18.71
C PRO A 30 2.40 2.20 -17.98
N CYS A 31 2.36 1.10 -18.73
CA CYS A 31 2.27 -0.26 -18.22
C CYS A 31 3.39 -1.13 -18.79
N ILE A 32 3.62 -2.27 -18.17
CA ILE A 32 4.51 -3.32 -18.66
C ILE A 32 3.78 -4.66 -18.53
N VAL A 33 3.87 -5.51 -19.57
CA VAL A 33 3.46 -6.91 -19.49
C VAL A 33 4.68 -7.80 -19.63
N TYR A 34 4.82 -8.75 -18.73
CA TYR A 34 5.90 -9.74 -18.73
C TYR A 34 5.37 -11.09 -18.23
N GLY A 35 6.14 -12.13 -18.43
CA GLY A 35 5.78 -13.51 -18.04
C GLY A 35 5.95 -14.48 -19.21
N ASN A 36 5.66 -15.76 -18.93
CA ASN A 36 5.63 -16.83 -19.94
C ASN A 36 6.95 -16.96 -20.74
N ALA A 37 8.10 -16.68 -20.10
CA ALA A 37 9.43 -16.71 -20.70
C ALA A 37 9.60 -15.84 -21.98
N LYS A 38 8.70 -14.86 -22.19
CA LYS A 38 8.75 -13.90 -23.31
C LYS A 38 9.40 -12.59 -22.88
N GLU A 39 9.87 -11.81 -23.84
CA GLU A 39 10.42 -10.49 -23.59
C GLU A 39 9.33 -9.53 -23.06
N PRO A 40 9.66 -8.69 -22.06
CA PRO A 40 8.74 -7.69 -21.53
C PRO A 40 8.27 -6.69 -22.58
N VAL A 41 6.98 -6.53 -22.74
CA VAL A 41 6.38 -5.58 -23.68
C VAL A 41 5.93 -4.34 -22.92
N LYS A 42 6.37 -3.17 -23.38
CA LYS A 42 5.98 -1.89 -22.82
C LYS A 42 4.69 -1.41 -23.45
N LEU A 43 3.74 -1.07 -22.60
CA LEU A 43 2.39 -0.69 -23.00
C LEU A 43 2.04 0.70 -22.45
N SER A 44 1.00 1.28 -23.00
CA SER A 44 0.30 2.44 -22.44
C SER A 44 -1.19 2.25 -22.61
N GLY A 45 -1.94 2.45 -21.54
CA GLY A 45 -3.39 2.38 -21.52
C GLY A 45 -4.02 3.74 -21.19
N ASP A 46 -5.32 3.86 -21.41
CA ASP A 46 -6.10 5.00 -20.96
C ASP A 46 -6.15 5.03 -19.44
N GLY A 47 -6.03 6.22 -18.83
CA GLY A 47 -5.95 6.37 -17.39
C GLY A 47 -7.20 5.88 -16.65
N HIS A 48 -8.39 6.14 -17.19
CA HIS A 48 -9.65 5.71 -16.60
C HIS A 48 -9.85 4.21 -16.66
N GLU A 49 -9.61 3.63 -17.83
CA GLU A 49 -9.74 2.18 -18.03
C GLU A 49 -8.75 1.41 -17.15
N VAL A 50 -7.49 1.83 -17.13
CA VAL A 50 -6.45 1.21 -16.29
C VAL A 50 -6.80 1.29 -14.81
N THR A 51 -7.26 2.44 -14.33
CA THR A 51 -7.63 2.61 -12.91
C THR A 51 -8.82 1.71 -12.52
N SER A 52 -9.81 1.58 -13.39
CA SER A 52 -10.95 0.68 -13.18
C SER A 52 -10.52 -0.78 -13.07
N VAL A 53 -9.63 -1.22 -13.96
CA VAL A 53 -9.10 -2.59 -13.99
C VAL A 53 -8.24 -2.90 -12.76
N VAL A 54 -7.44 -1.92 -12.32
CA VAL A 54 -6.53 -2.06 -11.16
C VAL A 54 -7.29 -2.17 -9.83
N SER A 55 -8.52 -1.68 -9.77
CA SER A 55 -9.36 -1.74 -8.56
C SER A 55 -9.86 -3.15 -8.24
N SER A 56 -9.91 -4.06 -9.23
CA SER A 56 -10.34 -5.45 -9.04
C SER A 56 -9.19 -6.41 -9.35
N PRO A 57 -8.88 -7.35 -8.47
CA PRO A 57 -7.85 -8.37 -8.68
C PRO A 57 -8.35 -9.48 -9.63
N ALA A 58 -8.84 -9.12 -10.79
CA ALA A 58 -9.40 -10.03 -11.77
C ALA A 58 -8.41 -10.31 -12.91
N ILE A 59 -8.72 -11.32 -13.72
CA ILE A 59 -8.01 -11.58 -14.96
C ILE A 59 -8.36 -10.50 -15.98
N VAL A 60 -7.34 -9.87 -16.52
CA VAL A 60 -7.46 -8.82 -17.51
C VAL A 60 -7.06 -9.34 -18.88
N THR A 61 -7.96 -9.25 -19.85
CA THR A 61 -7.62 -9.51 -21.25
C THR A 61 -7.09 -8.22 -21.89
N LEU A 62 -5.78 -8.16 -22.11
CA LEU A 62 -5.12 -7.04 -22.76
C LEU A 62 -5.30 -7.16 -24.29
N HIS A 63 -5.93 -6.18 -24.89
CA HIS A 63 -6.05 -6.05 -26.34
C HIS A 63 -4.96 -5.12 -26.85
N LEU A 64 -3.97 -5.69 -27.55
CA LEU A 64 -2.87 -4.94 -28.14
C LEU A 64 -3.29 -4.38 -29.50
N ASP A 65 -2.73 -3.22 -29.88
CA ASP A 65 -2.94 -2.63 -31.22
C ASP A 65 -2.45 -3.56 -32.36
N SER A 66 -1.55 -4.51 -32.07
CA SER A 66 -1.13 -5.56 -33.01
C SER A 66 -2.23 -6.56 -33.34
N GLY A 67 -3.37 -6.54 -32.62
CA GLY A 67 -4.46 -7.51 -32.73
C GLY A 67 -4.29 -8.73 -31.82
N ASP A 68 -3.20 -8.81 -31.09
CA ASP A 68 -2.95 -9.89 -30.14
C ASP A 68 -3.77 -9.69 -28.86
N LYS A 69 -4.21 -10.80 -28.27
CA LYS A 69 -4.86 -10.83 -26.97
C LYS A 69 -3.96 -11.57 -25.99
N LYS A 70 -3.82 -11.00 -24.79
CA LYS A 70 -3.03 -11.61 -23.71
C LYS A 70 -3.82 -11.58 -22.43
N ASN A 71 -3.89 -12.73 -21.76
CA ASN A 71 -4.46 -12.79 -20.41
C ASN A 71 -3.36 -12.47 -19.40
N ALA A 72 -3.65 -11.53 -18.54
CA ALA A 72 -2.70 -11.06 -17.53
C ALA A 72 -3.41 -10.78 -16.20
N VAL A 73 -2.66 -10.83 -15.13
CA VAL A 73 -3.10 -10.41 -13.79
C VAL A 73 -2.27 -9.19 -13.39
N VAL A 74 -2.87 -8.27 -12.65
CA VAL A 74 -2.15 -7.13 -12.08
C VAL A 74 -1.20 -7.65 -11.00
N ARG A 75 0.10 -7.39 -11.17
CA ARG A 75 1.14 -7.85 -10.23
C ARG A 75 1.56 -6.77 -9.27
N ASP A 76 1.77 -5.54 -9.77
CA ASP A 76 2.18 -4.41 -8.95
C ASP A 76 1.57 -3.11 -9.47
N ILE A 77 1.29 -2.19 -8.56
CA ILE A 77 0.66 -0.92 -8.83
C ILE A 77 1.44 0.18 -8.13
N GLN A 78 1.99 1.11 -8.90
CA GLN A 78 2.56 2.33 -8.33
C GLN A 78 1.51 3.43 -8.32
N ARG A 79 1.22 3.97 -7.13
CA ARG A 79 0.30 5.09 -6.93
C ARG A 79 1.05 6.33 -6.45
N ASP A 80 0.60 7.48 -6.87
CA ASP A 80 0.97 8.77 -6.27
C ASP A 80 0.00 9.04 -5.12
N TYR A 81 0.49 8.94 -3.89
CA TYR A 81 -0.33 9.08 -2.68
C TYR A 81 -0.85 10.50 -2.44
N LEU A 82 -0.25 11.53 -3.07
CA LEU A 82 -0.71 12.92 -2.94
C LEU A 82 -1.96 13.18 -3.77
N ASN A 83 -2.05 12.57 -4.95
CA ASN A 83 -3.13 12.77 -5.91
C ASN A 83 -4.04 11.55 -6.06
N ASP A 84 -3.77 10.47 -5.34
CA ASP A 84 -4.41 9.15 -5.46
C ASP A 84 -4.50 8.65 -6.92
N THR A 85 -3.48 8.94 -7.71
CA THR A 85 -3.42 8.58 -9.11
C THR A 85 -2.51 7.38 -9.36
N VAL A 86 -2.93 6.48 -10.24
CA VAL A 86 -2.10 5.37 -10.69
C VAL A 86 -1.00 5.89 -11.61
N VAL A 87 0.26 5.59 -11.26
CA VAL A 87 1.46 6.06 -11.96
C VAL A 87 2.02 5.01 -12.90
N HIS A 88 1.98 3.73 -12.52
CA HIS A 88 2.47 2.60 -13.28
C HIS A 88 1.73 1.32 -12.90
N VAL A 89 1.56 0.41 -13.85
CA VAL A 89 0.96 -0.90 -13.61
C VAL A 89 1.81 -1.98 -14.27
N ASP A 90 2.08 -3.02 -13.51
CA ASP A 90 2.80 -4.21 -13.94
C ASP A 90 1.80 -5.35 -14.13
N PHE A 91 1.73 -5.87 -15.35
CA PHE A 91 0.91 -7.01 -15.71
C PHE A 91 1.77 -8.26 -15.84
N LEU A 92 1.37 -9.33 -15.20
CA LEU A 92 1.95 -10.66 -15.36
C LEU A 92 1.10 -11.46 -16.36
N GLU A 93 1.66 -11.83 -17.52
CA GLU A 93 1.00 -12.74 -18.47
C GLU A 93 0.87 -14.12 -17.81
N VAL A 94 -0.34 -14.67 -17.78
CA VAL A 94 -0.64 -15.92 -17.10
C VAL A 94 -1.24 -16.93 -18.07
N ASP A 95 -0.88 -18.19 -17.87
CA ASP A 95 -1.52 -19.34 -18.52
C ASP A 95 -2.60 -19.89 -17.58
N MET A 96 -3.72 -20.36 -18.13
CA MET A 96 -4.87 -20.82 -17.35
C MET A 96 -4.56 -22.06 -16.50
N ASP A 97 -3.52 -22.81 -16.85
CA ASP A 97 -3.16 -24.07 -16.19
C ASP A 97 -2.09 -23.88 -15.08
N THR A 98 -1.60 -22.66 -14.89
CA THR A 98 -0.51 -22.39 -13.94
C THR A 98 -1.06 -21.61 -12.72
N LYS A 99 -0.75 -22.08 -11.50
CA LYS A 99 -1.08 -21.34 -10.28
C LYS A 99 -0.40 -19.97 -10.28
N VAL A 100 -1.19 -18.96 -9.96
CA VAL A 100 -0.71 -17.57 -9.85
C VAL A 100 -0.85 -17.06 -8.42
N THR A 101 0.05 -16.17 -8.04
CA THR A 101 -0.01 -15.51 -6.75
C THR A 101 -0.58 -14.11 -6.94
N ALA A 102 -1.66 -13.80 -6.23
CA ALA A 102 -2.31 -12.50 -6.28
C ALA A 102 -2.59 -11.97 -4.87
N THR A 103 -2.69 -10.65 -4.75
CA THR A 103 -3.07 -9.98 -3.50
C THR A 103 -4.56 -9.66 -3.56
N ILE A 104 -5.32 -10.12 -2.58
CA ILE A 104 -6.77 -9.97 -2.51
C ILE A 104 -7.14 -9.18 -1.26
N ASN A 105 -8.11 -8.28 -1.41
CA ASN A 105 -8.64 -7.50 -0.30
C ASN A 105 -9.62 -8.34 0.54
N VAL A 106 -9.57 -8.14 1.86
CA VAL A 106 -10.51 -8.72 2.81
C VAL A 106 -11.49 -7.62 3.23
N GLU A 107 -12.78 -7.87 2.98
CA GLU A 107 -13.86 -6.93 3.31
C GLU A 107 -14.71 -7.50 4.45
N PRO A 108 -14.75 -6.83 5.62
CA PRO A 108 -15.67 -7.20 6.70
C PRO A 108 -17.11 -6.84 6.31
N THR A 109 -18.05 -7.73 6.60
CA THR A 109 -19.49 -7.52 6.39
C THR A 109 -20.24 -7.75 7.69
N GLY A 110 -21.22 -6.90 7.96
CA GLY A 110 -22.00 -6.94 9.19
C GLY A 110 -21.49 -5.96 10.26
N THR A 111 -22.10 -6.04 11.44
CA THR A 111 -21.74 -5.23 12.61
C THR A 111 -21.50 -6.17 13.78
N PRO A 112 -20.29 -6.23 14.35
CA PRO A 112 -20.01 -7.14 15.44
C PRO A 112 -20.83 -6.81 16.69
N ILE A 113 -21.22 -7.84 17.44
CA ILE A 113 -21.97 -7.70 18.70
C ILE A 113 -21.14 -6.90 19.70
N GLY A 114 -19.83 -7.04 19.72
CA GLY A 114 -18.91 -6.32 20.59
C GLY A 114 -18.98 -4.80 20.50
N LEU A 115 -19.41 -4.22 19.35
CA LEU A 115 -19.61 -2.78 19.20
C LEU A 115 -20.71 -2.22 20.14
N LEU A 116 -21.62 -3.05 20.61
CA LEU A 116 -22.63 -2.64 21.61
C LEU A 116 -22.03 -2.40 22.99
N HIS A 117 -20.78 -2.79 23.21
CA HIS A 117 -20.03 -2.70 24.46
C HIS A 117 -18.84 -1.74 24.36
N ASP A 118 -18.98 -0.63 23.62
CA ASP A 118 -17.96 0.41 23.42
C ASP A 118 -16.63 -0.14 22.85
N ALA A 119 -16.71 -1.18 22.01
CA ALA A 119 -15.56 -1.72 21.31
C ALA A 119 -15.41 -1.13 19.90
N ASN A 120 -14.20 -1.20 19.37
CA ASN A 120 -13.89 -0.89 17.97
C ASN A 120 -13.49 -2.16 17.22
N LEU A 121 -13.91 -2.24 15.94
CA LEU A 121 -13.40 -3.22 15.01
C LEU A 121 -12.09 -2.68 14.40
N GLU A 122 -11.00 -3.35 14.68
CA GLU A 122 -9.71 -3.04 14.10
C GLU A 122 -9.35 -4.07 13.03
N GLN A 123 -8.87 -3.60 11.88
CA GLN A 123 -8.41 -4.44 10.77
C GLN A 123 -6.94 -4.18 10.50
N PRO A 124 -6.01 -4.90 11.16
CA PRO A 124 -4.57 -4.78 10.91
C PRO A 124 -4.18 -5.18 9.48
N LEU A 125 -4.87 -6.17 8.92
CA LEU A 125 -4.62 -6.67 7.57
C LEU A 125 -5.83 -6.43 6.65
N HIS A 126 -5.64 -5.57 5.67
CA HIS A 126 -6.64 -5.27 4.64
C HIS A 126 -6.54 -6.18 3.42
N SER A 127 -5.42 -6.89 3.25
CA SER A 127 -5.19 -7.75 2.09
C SER A 127 -4.32 -8.95 2.45
N ILE A 128 -4.54 -10.06 1.76
CA ILE A 128 -3.75 -11.28 1.87
C ILE A 128 -3.23 -11.70 0.49
N VAL A 129 -2.13 -12.44 0.49
CA VAL A 129 -1.55 -13.03 -0.72
C VAL A 129 -1.99 -14.47 -0.82
N ILE A 130 -2.69 -14.79 -1.90
CA ILE A 130 -3.19 -16.13 -2.17
C ILE A 130 -2.53 -16.74 -3.41
N SER A 131 -2.53 -18.07 -3.49
CA SER A 131 -2.13 -18.85 -4.65
C SER A 131 -3.30 -19.67 -5.14
N CYS A 132 -3.72 -19.46 -6.39
CA CYS A 132 -4.83 -20.17 -6.99
C CYS A 132 -4.64 -20.30 -8.51
N LEU A 133 -5.51 -21.07 -9.16
CA LEU A 133 -5.63 -21.02 -10.61
C LEU A 133 -6.29 -19.70 -11.04
N PRO A 134 -5.93 -19.14 -12.21
CA PRO A 134 -6.53 -17.91 -12.69
C PRO A 134 -8.08 -17.97 -12.78
N ALA A 135 -8.63 -19.13 -13.06
CA ALA A 135 -10.10 -19.32 -13.15
C ALA A 135 -10.81 -19.20 -11.78
N ASP A 136 -10.11 -19.50 -10.69
CA ASP A 136 -10.66 -19.54 -9.33
C ASP A 136 -10.28 -18.29 -8.51
N LEU A 137 -9.73 -17.27 -9.15
CA LEU A 137 -9.29 -16.03 -8.52
C LEU A 137 -10.53 -15.22 -8.05
N PRO A 138 -10.74 -15.04 -6.73
CA PRO A 138 -11.84 -14.22 -6.22
C PRO A 138 -11.47 -12.72 -6.30
N GLU A 139 -12.48 -11.88 -6.51
CA GLU A 139 -12.27 -10.41 -6.50
C GLU A 139 -12.03 -9.88 -5.08
N ARG A 140 -12.67 -10.47 -4.09
CA ARG A 140 -12.56 -10.10 -2.68
C ARG A 140 -12.92 -11.28 -1.79
N ILE A 141 -12.46 -11.26 -0.57
CA ILE A 141 -12.83 -12.22 0.47
C ILE A 141 -13.76 -11.50 1.44
N VAL A 142 -15.01 -11.93 1.50
CA VAL A 142 -16.02 -11.36 2.39
C VAL A 142 -16.03 -12.14 3.69
N VAL A 143 -15.87 -11.44 4.82
CA VAL A 143 -15.83 -12.04 6.15
C VAL A 143 -16.98 -11.49 6.99
N ASP A 144 -17.84 -12.37 7.49
CA ASP A 144 -18.92 -11.98 8.40
C ASP A 144 -18.37 -11.76 9.81
N VAL A 145 -18.43 -10.50 10.26
CA VAL A 145 -17.98 -10.08 11.59
C VAL A 145 -19.10 -10.01 12.62
N THR A 146 -20.36 -10.29 12.20
CA THR A 146 -21.53 -10.20 13.08
C THR A 146 -21.41 -11.01 14.37
N PRO A 147 -20.87 -12.26 14.35
CA PRO A 147 -20.80 -13.08 15.56
C PRO A 147 -19.68 -12.68 16.52
N LEU A 148 -18.82 -11.72 16.18
CA LEU A 148 -17.67 -11.34 17.02
C LEU A 148 -18.08 -10.57 18.26
N ASP A 149 -17.60 -11.03 19.41
CA ASP A 149 -17.74 -10.38 20.71
C ASP A 149 -16.41 -9.68 21.11
N LEU A 150 -16.38 -9.08 22.30
CA LEU A 150 -15.21 -8.41 22.86
C LEU A 150 -13.99 -9.34 22.94
N ASN A 151 -12.85 -8.85 22.46
CA ASN A 151 -11.57 -9.57 22.35
C ASN A 151 -11.55 -10.76 21.40
N ASP A 152 -12.60 -10.96 20.60
CA ASP A 152 -12.56 -11.96 19.54
C ASP A 152 -11.71 -11.47 18.37
N SER A 153 -11.05 -12.42 17.71
CA SER A 153 -10.21 -12.15 16.54
C SER A 153 -10.42 -13.20 15.45
N ILE A 154 -10.31 -12.79 14.21
CA ILE A 154 -10.29 -13.68 13.05
C ILE A 154 -8.87 -13.71 12.50
N THR A 155 -8.33 -14.92 12.34
CA THR A 155 -7.01 -15.14 11.77
C THR A 155 -7.10 -15.48 10.28
N VAL A 156 -5.96 -15.48 9.58
CA VAL A 156 -5.90 -15.87 8.15
C VAL A 156 -6.44 -17.29 7.93
N GLY A 157 -6.18 -18.21 8.88
CA GLY A 157 -6.66 -19.61 8.82
C GLY A 157 -8.17 -19.77 8.97
N ASP A 158 -8.87 -18.77 9.56
CA ASP A 158 -10.33 -18.79 9.76
C ASP A 158 -11.10 -18.17 8.60
N LEU A 159 -10.39 -17.65 7.58
CA LEU A 159 -11.03 -16.99 6.44
C LEU A 159 -11.79 -17.98 5.57
N PRO A 160 -12.99 -17.64 5.08
CA PRO A 160 -13.77 -18.47 4.15
C PRO A 160 -13.14 -18.42 2.75
N LEU A 161 -12.09 -19.21 2.51
CA LEU A 161 -11.45 -19.31 1.21
C LEU A 161 -12.27 -20.25 0.29
N PRO A 162 -12.47 -19.90 -0.99
CA PRO A 162 -13.10 -20.80 -1.96
C PRO A 162 -12.19 -22.00 -2.27
N ASP A 163 -12.78 -23.05 -2.83
CA ASP A 163 -12.08 -24.25 -3.23
C ASP A 163 -10.95 -23.94 -4.23
N GLY A 164 -9.76 -24.48 -3.99
CA GLY A 164 -8.59 -24.28 -4.86
C GLY A 164 -7.75 -23.04 -4.56
N VAL A 165 -8.08 -22.26 -3.53
CA VAL A 165 -7.33 -21.08 -3.09
C VAL A 165 -6.55 -21.41 -1.82
N GLU A 166 -5.26 -21.14 -1.83
CA GLU A 166 -4.34 -21.34 -0.70
C GLU A 166 -3.78 -19.97 -0.27
N ALA A 167 -3.86 -19.65 1.02
CA ALA A 167 -3.17 -18.47 1.57
C ALA A 167 -1.66 -18.75 1.60
N VAL A 168 -0.87 -17.79 1.09
CA VAL A 168 0.60 -17.91 1.05
C VAL A 168 1.27 -16.97 2.04
N SER A 169 0.68 -15.81 2.26
CA SER A 169 1.22 -14.77 3.15
C SER A 169 0.11 -13.80 3.57
N PRO A 170 0.08 -13.36 4.82
CA PRO A 170 0.92 -13.79 5.94
C PRO A 170 0.55 -15.17 6.49
N ASP A 171 1.25 -15.61 7.55
CA ASP A 171 1.00 -16.91 8.18
C ASP A 171 -0.44 -17.07 8.69
N ASP A 172 -0.95 -18.31 8.73
CA ASP A 172 -2.34 -18.64 9.11
C ASP A 172 -2.75 -18.09 10.49
N HIS A 173 -1.79 -17.89 11.40
CA HIS A 173 -2.02 -17.36 12.75
C HIS A 173 -2.05 -15.83 12.81
N THR A 174 -1.83 -15.14 11.70
CA THR A 174 -1.85 -13.68 11.69
C THR A 174 -3.28 -13.17 11.80
N VAL A 175 -3.50 -12.21 12.69
CA VAL A 175 -4.82 -11.60 12.91
C VAL A 175 -5.16 -10.68 11.74
N VAL A 176 -6.33 -10.91 11.15
CA VAL A 176 -6.90 -10.09 10.07
C VAL A 176 -7.83 -9.03 10.62
N LEU A 177 -8.70 -9.44 11.56
CA LEU A 177 -9.72 -8.61 12.18
C LEU A 177 -9.74 -8.91 13.68
N HIS A 178 -9.92 -7.90 14.52
CA HIS A 178 -10.20 -8.10 15.93
C HIS A 178 -11.10 -7.00 16.49
N VAL A 179 -11.82 -7.33 17.56
CA VAL A 179 -12.70 -6.42 18.27
C VAL A 179 -12.04 -6.04 19.61
N ALA A 180 -11.56 -4.80 19.71
CA ALA A 180 -10.88 -4.30 20.90
C ALA A 180 -11.71 -3.24 21.61
N LEU A 181 -11.59 -3.17 22.95
CA LEU A 181 -12.15 -2.08 23.72
C LEU A 181 -11.49 -0.76 23.33
N GLN A 182 -12.29 0.26 23.11
CA GLN A 182 -11.79 1.60 22.91
C GLN A 182 -11.13 2.08 24.22
N ARG A 183 -9.82 2.25 24.21
CA ARG A 183 -9.13 2.94 25.32
C ARG A 183 -9.46 4.42 25.19
N THR A 184 -10.43 4.88 25.95
CA THR A 184 -10.58 6.30 26.24
C THR A 184 -9.38 6.68 27.10
N ILE A 185 -8.46 7.43 26.56
CA ILE A 185 -7.45 8.12 27.38
C ILE A 185 -8.25 9.25 28.03
N GLU A 186 -8.80 9.00 29.21
CA GLU A 186 -9.12 10.08 30.13
C GLU A 186 -7.76 10.68 30.51
N GLU A 187 -7.41 11.82 29.93
CA GLU A 187 -6.44 12.73 30.52
C GLU A 187 -7.04 13.12 31.88
N GLU A 188 -6.67 12.39 32.93
CA GLU A 188 -6.73 12.90 34.28
C GLU A 188 -5.79 14.11 34.32
N GLU A 189 -6.33 15.30 34.08
CA GLU A 189 -5.75 16.53 34.58
C GLU A 189 -5.78 16.39 36.12
N GLU A 190 -4.73 15.80 36.70
CA GLU A 190 -4.43 15.99 38.12
C GLU A 190 -4.12 17.48 38.31
N GLU A 191 -5.13 18.24 38.71
CA GLU A 191 -4.95 19.52 39.39
C GLU A 191 -4.12 19.24 40.65
N VAL A 192 -2.81 19.45 40.50
CA VAL A 192 -1.92 19.54 41.65
C VAL A 192 -2.12 20.93 42.25
N GLU A 193 -3.17 21.11 43.06
CA GLU A 193 -3.20 22.13 44.09
C GLU A 193 -2.17 21.77 45.15
N GLY A 194 -0.99 22.29 45.00
CA GLY A 194 0.09 22.27 45.98
C GLY A 194 0.28 23.65 46.57
N GLU A 195 -0.47 23.98 47.61
CA GLU A 195 -0.08 25.04 48.53
C GLU A 195 1.31 24.76 49.07
N GLY A 196 2.20 25.72 48.91
CA GLY A 196 3.53 25.73 49.49
C GLY A 196 4.04 27.13 49.62
N GLU A 197 3.59 27.82 50.72
CA GLU A 197 4.25 29.01 51.25
C GLU A 197 5.71 28.69 51.61
N GLY A 198 6.63 29.54 51.16
CA GLY A 198 8.04 29.49 51.53
C GLY A 198 8.73 30.79 51.18
N GLU A 199 8.69 31.72 52.15
CA GLU A 199 9.50 32.95 52.19
C GLU A 199 11.00 32.61 52.11
N GLY A 200 11.75 33.41 51.34
CA GLY A 200 13.21 33.37 51.30
C GLY A 200 13.78 34.56 50.55
N GLU A 201 14.00 35.63 51.30
CA GLU A 201 14.80 36.81 50.88
C GLU A 201 16.22 36.41 50.52
N GLY A 202 16.76 37.03 49.47
CA GLY A 202 18.18 36.95 49.10
C GLY A 202 18.57 37.95 48.02
N GLU A 203 18.99 39.11 48.47
CA GLU A 203 19.66 40.15 47.67
C GLU A 203 20.94 39.64 47.02
N GLY A 204 21.25 40.11 45.82
CA GLY A 204 22.55 39.88 45.16
C GLY A 204 22.68 40.58 43.81
N GLU A 205 23.15 41.75 43.89
CA GLU A 205 23.70 42.72 42.94
C GLU A 205 24.57 42.14 41.80
N GLY A 206 24.45 42.74 40.57
CA GLY A 206 25.61 43.16 39.82
C GLY A 206 26.04 42.34 38.62
N GLY A 207 26.07 42.98 37.45
CA GLY A 207 26.93 42.53 36.38
C GLY A 207 26.44 42.71 34.96
N ASP A 208 26.50 43.94 34.51
CA ASP A 208 26.57 44.40 33.12
C ASP A 208 27.71 43.70 32.33
N ALA A 209 27.45 43.26 31.11
CA ALA A 209 28.39 43.23 29.98
C ALA A 209 27.71 42.88 28.64
N GLU A 210 27.57 43.86 27.81
CA GLU A 210 27.42 43.76 26.36
C GLU A 210 28.59 42.97 25.76
N THR A 211 28.34 42.16 24.74
CA THR A 211 29.29 42.01 23.61
C THR A 211 28.55 41.50 22.37
N GLU A 212 28.60 42.31 21.34
CA GLU A 212 28.32 42.00 19.94
C GLU A 212 29.32 40.97 19.40
N GLY A 213 28.93 40.23 18.35
CA GLY A 213 29.87 39.43 17.55
C GLY A 213 29.16 38.45 16.64
N GLU A 214 28.72 38.88 15.49
CA GLU A 214 29.18 38.52 14.13
C GLU A 214 29.35 37.03 13.77
N GLY A 215 28.55 36.61 12.79
CA GLY A 215 28.93 35.90 11.55
C GLY A 215 29.73 34.58 11.63
N GLY A 216 29.13 33.51 11.18
CA GLY A 216 29.83 32.25 10.92
C GLY A 216 29.11 31.31 10.02
N GLU A 217 29.32 31.41 8.71
CA GLU A 217 28.92 30.44 7.71
C GLU A 217 29.53 29.04 7.94
N PRO A 218 28.84 27.94 7.67
CA PRO A 218 29.44 26.60 7.74
C PRO A 218 30.23 26.30 6.46
N LYS A 219 31.52 26.04 6.62
CA LYS A 219 32.48 25.60 5.61
C LYS A 219 32.12 24.22 5.06
N VAL A 220 31.97 24.14 3.74
CA VAL A 220 31.96 22.92 2.94
C VAL A 220 33.33 22.27 2.95
N ILE A 221 33.43 21.01 3.41
CA ILE A 221 34.67 20.23 3.31
C ILE A 221 34.63 19.43 2.01
N THR A 222 35.32 19.91 1.01
CA THR A 222 35.71 19.15 -0.18
C THR A 222 36.89 18.23 0.13
N LYS A 223 36.68 16.91 0.06
CA LYS A 223 37.77 15.93 0.21
C LYS A 223 38.23 15.47 -1.17
N GLY A 224 39.49 15.73 -1.42
CA GLY A 224 40.20 15.64 -2.68
C GLY A 224 40.30 14.26 -3.31
N LYS A 225 40.35 14.33 -4.58
CA LYS A 225 40.75 13.35 -5.59
C LYS A 225 42.19 12.86 -5.33
N LYS A 226 42.40 11.56 -5.27
CA LYS A 226 43.72 10.94 -5.41
C LYS A 226 43.70 10.05 -6.64
N GLU A 227 44.36 10.52 -7.68
CA GLU A 227 44.83 9.73 -8.80
C GLU A 227 45.99 8.86 -8.32
N GLU A 228 46.00 7.60 -8.67
CA GLU A 228 47.22 6.81 -8.79
C GLU A 228 47.14 5.98 -10.08
N LYS A 229 48.14 6.27 -10.91
CA LYS A 229 48.52 5.62 -12.14
C LYS A 229 49.42 4.40 -11.84
N GLU A 230 49.57 3.54 -12.87
CA GLU A 230 50.60 2.50 -13.12
C GLU A 230 50.23 1.13 -12.49
N GLU A 231 50.22 0.05 -13.23
CA GLU A 231 51.01 -0.49 -14.39
C GLU A 231 50.13 -1.49 -15.18
#